data_f9c58bfb34794e1e9c896d3537a6b0a0
#
_entry.id   f9c58bfb34794e1e9c896d3537a6b0a0
#
_cell.length_a   1.000
_cell.length_b   1.000
_cell.length_c   1.000
_cell.angle_alpha   90.00
_cell.angle_beta   90.00
_cell.angle_gamma   90.00
#
_symmetry.space_group_name_H-M   'P 1'
#
loop_
_entity.id
_entity.type
_entity.pdbx_description
1 polymer ?
#
loop_
_entity_poly.entity_id
_entity_poly.type
_entity_poly.pdbx_seq_one_letter_code
_entity_poly.pdbx_strand_id
1 'polypeptide(L)'
;KIDWRTRGTENLVGGASDSLYSVNTYRLNDRYAGINTSAYKSWFFFDDEIVCLGSDITSQSNLPINTTIEQNRLKGDIIASTTNNKQIIVKEGTHNYDNNLKAVLHNNVGYIFPAGGNIFIKNEIQKGDWNKININEPAGEVSEKVFSLWFDHGSKPLNESYAYIIVPNKKNIKELNQYNADDVQICTNNDSIQAVYNKKLNILEIVFLRKATFSFKGLSIKSNN
;
A
#
# COMPACT_ATOMS: atom_id res chain seq x y z
N LYS A 1 -25.40 11.59 -1.75
CA LYS A 1 -24.45 12.35 -0.92
C LYS A 1 -24.15 11.52 0.31
N ILE A 2 -22.89 11.18 0.58
CA ILE A 2 -22.51 10.44 1.79
C ILE A 2 -22.69 11.39 2.98
N ASP A 3 -23.44 10.95 3.99
CA ASP A 3 -23.64 11.71 5.23
C ASP A 3 -22.34 11.61 6.06
N TRP A 4 -21.91 12.71 6.67
CA TRP A 4 -20.73 12.74 7.55
C TRP A 4 -20.85 11.80 8.77
N ARG A 5 -22.04 11.31 9.09
CA ARG A 5 -22.30 10.30 10.12
C ARG A 5 -22.18 8.88 9.63
N THR A 6 -21.92 8.67 8.32
CA THR A 6 -21.81 7.34 7.77
C THR A 6 -20.63 6.60 8.41
N ARG A 7 -20.88 5.43 8.96
CA ARG A 7 -19.88 4.58 9.62
C ARG A 7 -19.52 3.39 8.72
N GLY A 8 -18.33 2.84 8.95
CA GLY A 8 -17.96 1.55 8.36
C GLY A 8 -18.92 0.43 8.78
N THR A 9 -18.98 -0.59 7.96
CA THR A 9 -19.90 -1.75 8.12
C THR A 9 -19.20 -2.99 8.66
N GLU A 10 -17.87 -2.95 8.80
CA GLU A 10 -17.07 -4.11 9.20
C GLU A 10 -16.56 -3.95 10.63
N ASN A 11 -16.41 -5.08 11.32
CA ASN A 11 -15.95 -5.14 12.70
C ASN A 11 -14.46 -5.51 12.83
N LEU A 12 -13.84 -6.01 11.75
CA LEU A 12 -12.43 -6.36 11.78
C LEU A 12 -11.58 -5.10 11.66
N VAL A 13 -11.12 -4.62 12.78
CA VAL A 13 -10.09 -3.59 12.92
C VAL A 13 -9.33 -3.84 14.22
N GLY A 14 -8.02 -3.85 14.16
CA GLY A 14 -7.20 -4.07 15.35
C GLY A 14 -5.72 -4.17 15.03
N GLY A 15 -4.96 -4.48 16.08
CA GLY A 15 -3.54 -4.67 16.00
C GLY A 15 -2.96 -5.25 17.27
N ALA A 16 -1.70 -5.62 17.21
CA ALA A 16 -0.91 -6.06 18.34
C ALA A 16 0.45 -5.37 18.30
N SER A 17 1.01 -5.09 19.49
CA SER A 17 2.35 -4.51 19.62
C SER A 17 3.04 -5.08 20.86
N ASP A 18 4.35 -5.25 20.78
CA ASP A 18 5.22 -5.57 21.91
C ASP A 18 6.01 -4.36 22.43
N SER A 19 5.63 -3.16 22.03
CA SER A 19 6.26 -1.85 22.29
C SER A 19 7.41 -1.48 21.36
N LEU A 20 7.94 -2.41 20.55
CA LEU A 20 8.98 -2.17 19.54
C LEU A 20 8.43 -2.39 18.14
N TYR A 21 7.73 -3.49 17.96
CA TYR A 21 7.15 -3.93 16.69
C TYR A 21 5.64 -3.96 16.79
N SER A 22 4.96 -3.89 15.66
CA SER A 22 3.50 -3.93 15.68
C SER A 22 2.92 -4.34 14.33
N VAL A 23 1.76 -4.97 14.40
CA VAL A 23 0.93 -5.23 13.23
C VAL A 23 -0.45 -4.61 13.42
N ASN A 24 -0.95 -3.99 12.36
CA ASN A 24 -2.31 -3.47 12.32
C ASN A 24 -3.05 -4.03 11.12
N THR A 25 -4.35 -4.24 11.27
CA THR A 25 -5.20 -4.75 10.19
C THR A 25 -6.59 -4.16 10.24
N TYR A 26 -7.24 -4.08 9.08
CA TYR A 26 -8.67 -3.85 9.00
C TYR A 26 -9.26 -4.44 7.72
N ARG A 27 -10.57 -4.67 7.75
CA ARG A 27 -11.36 -5.00 6.57
C ARG A 27 -12.00 -3.74 6.02
N LEU A 28 -11.68 -3.41 4.76
CA LEU A 28 -12.42 -2.45 3.97
C LEU A 28 -13.67 -3.13 3.39
N ASN A 29 -14.81 -2.48 3.50
CA ASN A 29 -16.02 -2.86 2.77
C ASN A 29 -16.84 -1.61 2.47
N ASP A 30 -16.67 -1.08 1.26
CA ASP A 30 -17.39 0.09 0.78
C ASP A 30 -18.64 -0.35 0.00
N ARG A 31 -19.80 -0.21 0.64
CA ARG A 31 -21.11 -0.50 0.06
C ARG A 31 -21.81 0.75 -0.46
N TYR A 32 -21.17 1.91 -0.35
CA TYR A 32 -21.77 3.15 -0.80
C TYR A 32 -21.71 3.27 -2.32
N ALA A 33 -22.66 3.98 -2.88
CA ALA A 33 -22.77 4.24 -4.30
C ALA A 33 -22.78 2.98 -5.20
N GLY A 34 -23.07 1.80 -4.64
CA GLY A 34 -23.13 0.54 -5.41
C GLY A 34 -21.76 0.03 -5.88
N ILE A 35 -20.66 0.54 -5.32
CA ILE A 35 -19.31 0.15 -5.71
C ILE A 35 -18.97 -1.24 -5.17
N ASN A 36 -19.44 -1.57 -3.97
CA ASN A 36 -19.24 -2.87 -3.30
C ASN A 36 -17.78 -3.33 -3.35
N THR A 37 -16.85 -2.44 -2.95
CA THR A 37 -15.44 -2.76 -2.90
C THR A 37 -15.07 -3.28 -1.52
N SER A 38 -14.42 -4.44 -1.48
CA SER A 38 -13.91 -5.03 -0.24
C SER A 38 -12.43 -5.40 -0.38
N ALA A 39 -11.72 -5.41 0.75
CA ALA A 39 -10.33 -5.84 0.85
C ALA A 39 -9.95 -6.11 2.31
N TYR A 40 -8.98 -6.97 2.55
CA TYR A 40 -8.22 -7.02 3.79
C TYR A 40 -6.92 -6.25 3.62
N LYS A 41 -6.56 -5.45 4.61
CA LYS A 41 -5.34 -4.64 4.60
C LYS A 41 -4.61 -4.78 5.93
N SER A 42 -3.29 -5.04 5.87
CA SER A 42 -2.43 -5.11 7.06
C SER A 42 -1.12 -4.39 6.85
N TRP A 43 -0.59 -3.84 7.94
CA TRP A 43 0.70 -3.17 8.02
C TRP A 43 1.52 -3.81 9.13
N PHE A 44 2.74 -4.21 8.79
CA PHE A 44 3.71 -4.87 9.66
C PHE A 44 4.88 -3.93 9.86
N PHE A 45 5.12 -3.51 11.11
CA PHE A 45 6.08 -2.47 11.45
C PHE A 45 7.31 -3.07 12.09
N PHE A 46 8.44 -2.89 11.44
CA PHE A 46 9.77 -3.31 11.90
C PHE A 46 10.69 -2.11 12.10
N ASP A 47 11.98 -2.33 12.43
CA ASP A 47 12.95 -1.26 12.72
C ASP A 47 13.13 -0.26 11.56
N ASP A 48 13.33 -0.79 10.36
CA ASP A 48 13.75 -0.02 9.18
C ASP A 48 12.66 0.11 8.11
N GLU A 49 11.54 -0.63 8.26
CA GLU A 49 10.53 -0.73 7.22
C GLU A 49 9.11 -0.97 7.75
N ILE A 50 8.15 -0.70 6.88
CA ILE A 50 6.75 -1.07 7.04
C ILE A 50 6.37 -1.94 5.84
N VAL A 51 5.95 -3.17 6.10
CA VAL A 51 5.43 -4.07 5.05
C VAL A 51 3.92 -3.92 4.97
N CYS A 52 3.43 -3.60 3.77
CA CYS A 52 2.02 -3.33 3.52
C CYS A 52 1.44 -4.43 2.63
N LEU A 53 0.46 -5.14 3.14
CA LEU A 53 -0.22 -6.22 2.43
C LEU A 53 -1.69 -5.90 2.21
N GLY A 54 -2.20 -6.30 1.05
CA GLY A 54 -3.63 -6.30 0.76
C GLY A 54 -4.03 -7.58 0.05
N SER A 55 -5.20 -8.12 0.39
CA SER A 55 -5.75 -9.34 -0.20
C SER A 55 -7.27 -9.29 -0.32
N ASP A 56 -7.83 -10.23 -1.08
CA ASP A 56 -9.28 -10.33 -1.34
C ASP A 56 -9.87 -9.01 -1.86
N ILE A 57 -9.10 -8.30 -2.69
CA ILE A 57 -9.59 -7.06 -3.30
C ILE A 57 -10.60 -7.42 -4.36
N THR A 58 -11.85 -7.12 -4.07
CA THR A 58 -12.99 -7.48 -4.92
C THR A 58 -13.91 -6.26 -5.06
N SER A 59 -14.41 -6.01 -6.28
CA SER A 59 -15.35 -4.93 -6.54
C SER A 59 -16.29 -5.28 -7.69
N GLN A 60 -17.46 -4.66 -7.70
CA GLN A 60 -18.41 -4.71 -8.82
C GLN A 60 -18.35 -3.44 -9.69
N SER A 61 -17.49 -2.51 -9.38
CA SER A 61 -17.32 -1.25 -10.11
C SER A 61 -16.83 -1.48 -11.54
N ASN A 62 -17.44 -0.78 -12.50
CA ASN A 62 -16.93 -0.71 -13.86
C ASN A 62 -15.73 0.25 -14.01
N LEU A 63 -15.45 1.05 -12.98
CA LEU A 63 -14.27 1.91 -12.92
C LEU A 63 -13.08 1.15 -12.32
N PRO A 64 -11.85 1.51 -12.67
CA PRO A 64 -10.65 0.93 -12.06
C PRO A 64 -10.65 1.10 -10.54
N ILE A 65 -10.23 0.06 -9.85
CA ILE A 65 -10.01 0.08 -8.40
C ILE A 65 -8.53 0.23 -8.14
N ASN A 66 -8.17 1.28 -7.39
CA ASN A 66 -6.78 1.61 -7.11
C ASN A 66 -6.46 1.44 -5.63
N THR A 67 -5.28 0.91 -5.34
CA THR A 67 -4.66 1.04 -4.01
C THR A 67 -3.64 2.15 -4.06
N THR A 68 -3.98 3.32 -3.52
CA THR A 68 -3.04 4.44 -3.40
C THR A 68 -1.98 4.10 -2.36
N ILE A 69 -0.72 4.19 -2.77
CA ILE A 69 0.46 4.01 -1.91
C ILE A 69 0.87 5.36 -1.34
N GLU A 70 0.94 6.37 -2.22
CA GLU A 70 1.33 7.72 -1.87
C GLU A 70 0.62 8.74 -2.77
N GLN A 71 0.24 9.87 -2.18
CA GLN A 71 -0.20 11.06 -2.89
C GLN A 71 0.24 12.29 -2.09
N ASN A 72 1.26 12.99 -2.57
CA ASN A 72 1.88 14.08 -1.83
C ASN A 72 2.34 15.19 -2.76
N ARG A 73 2.61 16.38 -2.22
CA ARG A 73 3.28 17.45 -2.96
C ARG A 73 4.63 16.96 -3.47
N LEU A 74 4.92 17.24 -4.72
CA LEU A 74 6.20 16.89 -5.31
C LEU A 74 7.33 17.69 -4.63
N LYS A 75 8.30 16.98 -4.07
CA LYS A 75 9.53 17.54 -3.50
C LYS A 75 10.75 16.86 -4.12
N GLY A 76 11.43 17.57 -5.00
CA GLY A 76 12.58 17.01 -5.74
C GLY A 76 12.16 16.00 -6.80
N ASP A 77 13.11 15.17 -7.22
CA ASP A 77 12.91 14.16 -8.26
C ASP A 77 12.21 12.92 -7.72
N ILE A 78 11.39 12.31 -8.58
CA ILE A 78 10.91 10.94 -8.39
C ILE A 78 11.89 10.02 -9.11
N ILE A 79 12.54 9.12 -8.41
CA ILE A 79 13.49 8.17 -9.00
C ILE A 79 12.88 6.77 -8.97
N ALA A 80 12.61 6.21 -10.15
CA ALA A 80 12.16 4.83 -10.32
C ALA A 80 13.36 3.91 -10.61
N SER A 81 13.36 2.73 -10.02
CA SER A 81 14.29 1.65 -10.33
C SER A 81 13.50 0.45 -10.88
N THR A 82 13.87 -0.01 -12.06
CA THR A 82 13.21 -1.13 -12.71
C THR A 82 13.79 -2.49 -12.27
N THR A 83 13.12 -3.58 -12.60
CA THR A 83 13.55 -4.95 -12.25
C THR A 83 14.93 -5.31 -12.83
N ASN A 84 15.33 -4.70 -13.96
CA ASN A 84 16.67 -4.83 -14.54
C ASN A 84 17.68 -3.79 -13.99
N ASN A 85 17.37 -3.17 -12.82
CA ASN A 85 18.18 -2.17 -12.12
C ASN A 85 18.45 -0.87 -12.91
N LYS A 86 17.69 -0.57 -13.95
CA LYS A 86 17.75 0.72 -14.63
C LYS A 86 17.08 1.80 -13.77
N GLN A 87 17.79 2.90 -13.55
CA GLN A 87 17.26 4.07 -12.83
C GLN A 87 16.69 5.08 -13.83
N ILE A 88 15.54 5.64 -13.49
CA ILE A 88 14.79 6.58 -14.33
C ILE A 88 14.32 7.74 -13.46
N ILE A 89 14.62 8.97 -13.85
CA ILE A 89 13.95 10.15 -13.30
C ILE A 89 12.58 10.24 -13.98
N VAL A 90 11.52 10.11 -13.20
CA VAL A 90 10.15 10.11 -13.71
C VAL A 90 9.77 11.51 -14.17
N LYS A 91 9.54 11.68 -15.46
CA LYS A 91 9.13 12.93 -16.09
C LYS A 91 7.67 13.25 -15.78
N GLU A 92 7.24 14.47 -16.15
CA GLU A 92 5.85 14.87 -16.05
C GLU A 92 4.93 13.93 -16.85
N GLY A 93 3.75 13.63 -16.29
CA GLY A 93 2.75 12.73 -16.86
C GLY A 93 2.48 11.49 -16.01
N THR A 94 1.70 10.58 -16.57
CA THR A 94 1.35 9.27 -15.96
C THR A 94 2.15 8.16 -16.63
N HIS A 95 2.79 7.32 -15.84
CA HIS A 95 3.66 6.24 -16.29
C HIS A 95 3.19 4.91 -15.69
N ASN A 96 2.98 3.92 -16.55
CA ASN A 96 2.69 2.54 -16.15
C ASN A 96 3.96 1.70 -16.22
N TYR A 97 4.21 0.90 -15.20
CA TYR A 97 5.39 0.04 -15.11
C TYR A 97 5.11 -1.46 -15.20
N ASP A 98 3.86 -1.89 -15.19
CA ASP A 98 3.40 -3.28 -15.43
C ASP A 98 4.44 -4.36 -15.08
N ASN A 99 4.57 -4.71 -13.79
CA ASN A 99 5.53 -5.68 -13.25
C ASN A 99 7.02 -5.34 -13.45
N ASN A 100 7.35 -4.19 -14.00
CA ASN A 100 8.74 -3.79 -14.27
C ASN A 100 9.30 -2.79 -13.24
N LEU A 101 8.57 -2.48 -12.18
CA LEU A 101 9.00 -1.57 -11.12
C LEU A 101 9.54 -2.38 -9.94
N LYS A 102 10.80 -2.12 -9.57
CA LYS A 102 11.45 -2.68 -8.39
C LYS A 102 11.30 -1.77 -7.18
N ALA A 103 11.56 -0.47 -7.37
CA ALA A 103 11.50 0.52 -6.30
C ALA A 103 11.24 1.94 -6.83
N VAL A 104 10.72 2.79 -5.96
CA VAL A 104 10.57 4.24 -6.16
C VAL A 104 11.17 4.96 -4.95
N LEU A 105 11.89 6.05 -5.20
CA LEU A 105 12.35 6.97 -4.17
C LEU A 105 11.74 8.35 -4.42
N HIS A 106 11.10 8.92 -3.41
CA HIS A 106 10.62 10.29 -3.39
C HIS A 106 10.71 10.87 -1.98
N ASN A 107 11.23 12.08 -1.85
CA ASN A 107 11.27 12.85 -0.60
C ASN A 107 11.78 12.03 0.62
N ASN A 108 12.90 11.32 0.46
CA ASN A 108 13.55 10.46 1.46
C ASN A 108 12.76 9.22 1.86
N VAL A 109 11.72 8.84 1.13
CA VAL A 109 10.97 7.61 1.33
C VAL A 109 11.14 6.68 0.15
N GLY A 110 11.57 5.45 0.41
CA GLY A 110 11.64 4.38 -0.57
C GLY A 110 10.38 3.52 -0.53
N TYR A 111 9.91 3.10 -1.70
CA TYR A 111 8.83 2.14 -1.88
C TYR A 111 9.37 0.98 -2.70
N ILE A 112 9.29 -0.25 -2.19
CA ILE A 112 9.81 -1.45 -2.84
C ILE A 112 8.67 -2.40 -3.15
N PHE A 113 8.73 -3.06 -4.30
CA PHE A 113 7.67 -3.92 -4.83
C PHE A 113 8.16 -5.37 -5.00
N PRO A 114 8.19 -6.16 -3.92
CA PRO A 114 8.78 -7.50 -3.95
C PRO A 114 8.02 -8.49 -4.85
N ALA A 115 6.72 -8.26 -5.03
CA ALA A 115 5.86 -9.11 -5.87
C ALA A 115 5.52 -8.48 -7.23
N GLY A 116 6.07 -7.29 -7.56
CA GLY A 116 5.66 -6.54 -8.74
C GLY A 116 4.23 -6.02 -8.66
N GLY A 117 3.56 -5.92 -9.78
CA GLY A 117 2.18 -5.49 -9.94
C GLY A 117 1.99 -4.44 -11.02
N ASN A 118 0.75 -4.14 -11.36
CA ASN A 118 0.38 -3.07 -12.26
C ASN A 118 0.45 -1.73 -11.52
N ILE A 119 1.61 -1.08 -11.57
CA ILE A 119 1.94 0.10 -10.75
C ILE A 119 2.04 1.34 -11.64
N PHE A 120 1.38 2.39 -11.20
CA PHE A 120 1.41 3.69 -11.86
C PHE A 120 2.12 4.72 -11.00
N ILE A 121 2.88 5.57 -11.67
CA ILE A 121 3.47 6.79 -11.11
C ILE A 121 2.93 7.99 -11.89
N LYS A 122 2.46 8.99 -11.17
CA LYS A 122 1.98 10.24 -11.75
C LYS A 122 2.76 11.41 -11.17
N ASN A 123 3.28 12.25 -12.06
CA ASN A 123 3.97 13.49 -11.76
C ASN A 123 3.30 14.58 -12.58
N GLU A 124 2.42 15.35 -11.95
CA GLU A 124 1.70 16.39 -12.67
C GLU A 124 1.24 17.54 -11.75
N ILE A 125 0.87 18.66 -12.36
CA ILE A 125 0.17 19.73 -11.68
C ILE A 125 -1.29 19.31 -11.50
N GLN A 126 -1.73 19.24 -10.25
CA GLN A 126 -3.14 19.10 -9.90
C GLN A 126 -3.75 20.45 -9.56
N LYS A 127 -4.98 20.66 -10.00
CA LYS A 127 -5.75 21.86 -9.75
C LYS A 127 -7.00 21.53 -8.94
N GLY A 128 -7.32 22.39 -8.02
CA GLY A 128 -8.48 22.24 -7.16
C GLY A 128 -9.02 23.57 -6.66
N ASP A 129 -10.09 23.50 -5.90
CA ASP A 129 -10.69 24.64 -5.24
C ASP A 129 -11.23 24.18 -3.89
N TRP A 130 -10.69 24.71 -2.81
CA TRP A 130 -11.07 24.30 -1.46
C TRP A 130 -12.55 24.58 -1.16
N ASN A 131 -13.11 25.63 -1.72
CA ASN A 131 -14.53 25.95 -1.55
C ASN A 131 -15.46 24.85 -2.11
N LYS A 132 -15.02 24.09 -3.10
CA LYS A 132 -15.79 22.92 -3.63
C LYS A 132 -15.84 21.76 -2.65
N ILE A 133 -14.89 21.69 -1.72
CA ILE A 133 -14.81 20.65 -0.69
C ILE A 133 -15.46 21.15 0.61
N ASN A 134 -15.12 22.36 1.02
CA ASN A 134 -15.65 23.01 2.22
C ASN A 134 -16.09 24.43 1.87
N ILE A 135 -17.38 24.70 1.96
CA ILE A 135 -18.00 26.00 1.60
C ILE A 135 -17.50 27.16 2.45
N ASN A 136 -16.87 26.91 3.60
CA ASN A 136 -16.31 27.94 4.46
C ASN A 136 -14.89 28.39 4.01
N GLU A 137 -14.29 27.69 3.08
CA GLU A 137 -12.98 28.07 2.51
C GLU A 137 -13.13 29.13 1.42
N PRO A 138 -12.13 29.99 1.22
CA PRO A 138 -12.12 30.94 0.13
C PRO A 138 -12.27 30.22 -1.23
N ALA A 139 -13.10 30.77 -2.11
CA ALA A 139 -13.19 30.30 -3.48
C ALA A 139 -11.95 30.76 -4.27
N GLY A 140 -11.45 29.89 -5.12
CA GLY A 140 -10.31 30.17 -6.01
C GLY A 140 -9.55 28.91 -6.38
N GLU A 141 -9.03 28.90 -7.62
CA GLU A 141 -8.19 27.79 -8.06
C GLU A 141 -6.85 27.80 -7.34
N VAL A 142 -6.51 26.65 -6.75
CA VAL A 142 -5.17 26.34 -6.24
C VAL A 142 -4.54 25.28 -7.14
N SER A 143 -3.24 25.36 -7.36
CA SER A 143 -2.51 24.38 -8.17
C SER A 143 -1.20 24.01 -7.50
N GLU A 144 -0.90 22.71 -7.48
CA GLU A 144 0.32 22.16 -6.90
C GLU A 144 0.87 21.03 -7.76
N LYS A 145 2.18 20.90 -7.80
CA LYS A 145 2.80 19.67 -8.35
C LYS A 145 2.62 18.54 -7.37
N VAL A 146 2.07 17.43 -7.86
CA VAL A 146 1.75 16.25 -7.05
C VAL A 146 2.44 15.02 -7.60
N PHE A 147 3.04 14.26 -6.69
CA PHE A 147 3.46 12.89 -6.88
C PHE A 147 2.33 11.96 -6.43
N SER A 148 1.94 11.02 -7.28
CA SER A 148 1.02 9.93 -6.91
C SER A 148 1.60 8.59 -7.33
N LEU A 149 1.40 7.58 -6.48
CA LEU A 149 1.87 6.22 -6.67
C LEU A 149 0.75 5.25 -6.25
N TRP A 150 0.36 4.32 -7.13
CA TRP A 150 -0.73 3.39 -6.83
C TRP A 150 -0.61 2.08 -7.59
N PHE A 151 -1.24 1.02 -7.04
CA PHE A 151 -1.58 -0.18 -7.78
C PHE A 151 -2.93 0.00 -8.48
N ASP A 152 -3.02 -0.37 -9.72
CA ASP A 152 -4.28 -0.48 -10.46
C ASP A 152 -4.70 -1.96 -10.54
N HIS A 153 -5.83 -2.27 -9.90
CA HIS A 153 -6.42 -3.62 -9.89
C HIS A 153 -7.41 -3.84 -11.04
N GLY A 154 -7.52 -2.87 -11.95
CA GLY A 154 -8.48 -2.92 -13.05
C GLY A 154 -9.94 -2.74 -12.61
N SER A 155 -10.83 -2.92 -13.57
CA SER A 155 -12.28 -2.87 -13.35
C SER A 155 -12.79 -4.23 -12.88
N LYS A 156 -13.70 -4.24 -11.91
CA LYS A 156 -14.28 -5.45 -11.32
C LYS A 156 -13.22 -6.46 -10.86
N PRO A 157 -12.20 -6.05 -10.09
CA PRO A 157 -11.24 -6.99 -9.58
C PRO A 157 -11.93 -8.10 -8.77
N LEU A 158 -11.37 -9.30 -8.85
CA LEU A 158 -11.83 -10.46 -8.10
C LEU A 158 -10.65 -11.13 -7.41
N ASN A 159 -10.62 -11.02 -6.09
CA ASN A 159 -9.57 -11.62 -5.25
C ASN A 159 -8.14 -11.16 -5.60
N GLU A 160 -8.00 -9.90 -5.98
CA GLU A 160 -6.70 -9.28 -6.24
C GLU A 160 -5.93 -9.02 -4.95
N SER A 161 -4.61 -8.83 -5.08
CA SER A 161 -3.73 -8.58 -3.95
C SER A 161 -2.62 -7.60 -4.30
N TYR A 162 -1.98 -7.06 -3.28
CA TYR A 162 -0.73 -6.28 -3.42
C TYR A 162 0.21 -6.53 -2.25
N ALA A 163 1.48 -6.25 -2.49
CA ALA A 163 2.50 -6.18 -1.47
C ALA A 163 3.50 -5.08 -1.81
N TYR A 164 3.81 -4.22 -0.84
CA TYR A 164 4.89 -3.26 -0.96
C TYR A 164 5.54 -2.99 0.39
N ILE A 165 6.77 -2.47 0.36
CA ILE A 165 7.54 -2.13 1.55
C ILE A 165 7.85 -0.64 1.51
N ILE A 166 7.53 0.07 2.59
CA ILE A 166 7.95 1.46 2.79
C ILE A 166 9.26 1.43 3.57
N VAL A 167 10.28 2.10 3.04
CA VAL A 167 11.60 2.24 3.67
C VAL A 167 11.89 3.72 3.86
N PRO A 168 11.60 4.27 5.05
CA PRO A 168 11.82 5.68 5.32
C PRO A 168 13.30 6.03 5.43
N ASN A 169 13.58 7.34 5.45
CA ASN A 169 14.90 7.90 5.74
C ASN A 169 16.01 7.50 4.75
N LYS A 170 15.66 7.35 3.46
CA LYS A 170 16.61 7.10 2.36
C LYS A 170 16.86 8.40 1.57
N LYS A 171 18.03 9.00 1.73
CA LYS A 171 18.37 10.31 1.12
C LYS A 171 18.57 10.23 -0.39
N ASN A 172 18.93 9.07 -0.90
CA ASN A 172 19.20 8.86 -2.32
C ASN A 172 18.99 7.39 -2.72
N ILE A 173 18.97 7.15 -4.03
CA ILE A 173 18.72 5.80 -4.57
C ILE A 173 19.81 4.79 -4.22
N LYS A 174 21.04 5.22 -3.95
CA LYS A 174 22.12 4.32 -3.54
C LYS A 174 21.84 3.76 -2.14
N GLU A 175 21.39 4.61 -1.22
CA GLU A 175 20.98 4.17 0.13
C GLU A 175 19.77 3.24 0.06
N LEU A 176 18.80 3.51 -0.82
CA LEU A 176 17.66 2.61 -1.02
C LEU A 176 18.11 1.26 -1.61
N ASN A 177 19.04 1.26 -2.54
CA ASN A 177 19.58 0.02 -3.13
C ASN A 177 20.44 -0.81 -2.15
N GLN A 178 20.90 -0.23 -1.05
CA GLN A 178 21.58 -0.96 0.03
C GLN A 178 20.60 -1.65 0.98
N TYR A 179 19.33 -1.29 0.94
CA TYR A 179 18.30 -2.00 1.69
C TYR A 179 18.11 -3.39 1.09
N ASN A 180 18.24 -4.41 1.94
CA ASN A 180 18.10 -5.81 1.52
C ASN A 180 16.63 -6.26 1.68
N ALA A 181 15.85 -6.15 0.62
CA ALA A 181 14.45 -6.58 0.64
C ALA A 181 14.28 -8.10 0.90
N ASP A 182 15.32 -8.91 0.69
CA ASP A 182 15.29 -10.35 0.95
C ASP A 182 15.27 -10.69 2.44
N ASP A 183 15.58 -9.72 3.32
CA ASP A 183 15.41 -9.88 4.77
C ASP A 183 13.93 -9.94 5.17
N VAL A 184 13.04 -9.44 4.34
CA VAL A 184 11.59 -9.50 4.51
C VAL A 184 11.02 -10.65 3.68
N GLN A 185 10.47 -11.65 4.33
CA GLN A 185 9.75 -12.75 3.68
C GLN A 185 8.25 -12.58 3.89
N ILE A 186 7.51 -12.34 2.81
CA ILE A 186 6.05 -12.45 2.82
C ILE A 186 5.71 -13.94 2.81
N CYS A 187 5.33 -14.47 3.96
CA CYS A 187 5.05 -15.90 4.13
C CYS A 187 3.73 -16.30 3.50
N THR A 188 2.72 -15.43 3.62
CA THR A 188 1.41 -15.60 2.99
C THR A 188 0.69 -14.25 2.92
N ASN A 189 -0.12 -14.06 1.88
CA ASN A 189 -0.97 -12.90 1.68
C ASN A 189 -2.24 -13.36 0.94
N ASN A 190 -3.23 -13.81 1.69
CA ASN A 190 -4.49 -14.31 1.14
C ASN A 190 -5.69 -13.85 2.00
N ASP A 191 -6.89 -14.33 1.71
CA ASP A 191 -8.14 -13.97 2.38
C ASP A 191 -8.28 -14.50 3.80
N SER A 192 -7.37 -15.35 4.24
CA SER A 192 -7.44 -16.04 5.54
C SER A 192 -6.29 -15.66 6.46
N ILE A 193 -5.11 -15.44 5.90
CA ILE A 193 -3.89 -15.13 6.68
C ILE A 193 -3.04 -14.12 5.90
N GLN A 194 -2.52 -13.14 6.61
CA GLN A 194 -1.39 -12.32 6.17
C GLN A 194 -0.26 -12.49 7.17
N ALA A 195 0.94 -12.86 6.69
CA ALA A 195 2.08 -13.14 7.56
C ALA A 195 3.39 -12.69 6.93
N VAL A 196 4.22 -12.04 7.73
CA VAL A 196 5.54 -11.53 7.35
C VAL A 196 6.57 -12.00 8.35
N TYR A 197 7.69 -12.50 7.85
CA TYR A 197 8.85 -12.86 8.64
C TYR A 197 10.03 -11.95 8.31
N ASN A 198 10.51 -11.20 9.30
CA ASN A 198 11.75 -10.45 9.19
C ASN A 198 12.91 -11.37 9.62
N LYS A 199 13.76 -11.74 8.66
CA LYS A 199 14.88 -12.67 8.87
C LYS A 199 15.97 -12.08 9.73
N LYS A 200 16.26 -10.78 9.57
CA LYS A 200 17.30 -10.06 10.32
C LYS A 200 16.96 -9.98 11.80
N LEU A 201 15.71 -9.71 12.11
CA LEU A 201 15.19 -9.61 13.48
C LEU A 201 14.76 -10.96 14.06
N ASN A 202 14.59 -11.98 13.21
CA ASN A 202 14.00 -13.28 13.55
C ASN A 202 12.58 -13.14 14.14
N ILE A 203 11.78 -12.22 13.61
CA ILE A 203 10.42 -11.91 14.07
C ILE A 203 9.42 -12.34 13.01
N LEU A 204 8.38 -13.03 13.46
CA LEU A 204 7.24 -13.42 12.65
C LEU A 204 5.98 -12.70 13.16
N GLU A 205 5.38 -11.89 12.32
CA GLU A 205 4.09 -11.25 12.58
C GLU A 205 3.01 -11.90 11.72
N ILE A 206 1.86 -12.21 12.33
CA ILE A 206 0.76 -12.93 11.69
C ILE A 206 -0.56 -12.26 12.01
N VAL A 207 -1.39 -12.10 10.97
CA VAL A 207 -2.79 -11.70 11.08
C VAL A 207 -3.65 -12.85 10.58
N PHE A 208 -4.50 -13.38 11.44
CA PHE A 208 -5.57 -14.29 11.08
C PHE A 208 -6.83 -13.49 10.75
N LEU A 209 -7.18 -13.45 9.49
CA LEU A 209 -8.37 -12.76 8.97
C LEU A 209 -9.62 -13.62 9.11
N ARG A 210 -9.42 -14.94 9.15
CA ARG A 210 -10.44 -15.99 9.31
C ARG A 210 -9.86 -17.14 10.13
N LYS A 211 -10.71 -18.09 10.56
CA LYS A 211 -10.25 -19.34 11.15
C LYS A 211 -9.33 -20.09 10.20
N ALA A 212 -8.09 -20.27 10.61
CA ALA A 212 -7.07 -20.91 9.78
C ALA A 212 -5.95 -21.52 10.65
N THR A 213 -5.09 -22.30 10.02
CA THR A 213 -3.85 -22.80 10.60
C THR A 213 -2.68 -22.32 9.75
N PHE A 214 -1.67 -21.77 10.39
CA PHE A 214 -0.43 -21.33 9.76
C PHE A 214 0.73 -22.17 10.29
N SER A 215 1.58 -22.66 9.38
CA SER A 215 2.77 -23.44 9.72
C SER A 215 4.01 -22.79 9.15
N PHE A 216 5.02 -22.60 9.99
CA PHE A 216 6.27 -21.96 9.59
C PHE A 216 7.42 -22.45 10.46
N LYS A 217 8.53 -22.94 9.86
CA LYS A 217 9.74 -23.42 10.53
C LYS A 217 9.46 -24.38 11.71
N GLY A 218 8.55 -25.34 11.53
CA GLY A 218 8.18 -26.30 12.56
C GLY A 218 7.18 -25.81 13.60
N LEU A 219 6.80 -24.54 13.58
CA LEU A 219 5.71 -24.00 14.39
C LEU A 219 4.37 -24.21 13.68
N SER A 220 3.32 -24.53 14.41
CA SER A 220 1.95 -24.56 13.93
C SER A 220 1.08 -23.72 14.83
N ILE A 221 0.49 -22.67 14.28
CA ILE A 221 -0.34 -21.71 14.99
C ILE A 221 -1.75 -21.76 14.39
N LYS A 222 -2.75 -21.85 15.26
CA LYS A 222 -4.16 -21.98 14.84
C LYS A 222 -4.99 -20.87 15.45
N SER A 223 -5.78 -20.19 14.63
CA SER A 223 -6.86 -19.31 15.06
C SER A 223 -8.15 -20.10 15.17
N ASN A 224 -8.91 -19.86 16.23
CA ASN A 224 -10.20 -20.50 16.50
C ASN A 224 -11.40 -19.56 16.20
N ASN A 225 -11.16 -18.35 15.78
CA ASN A 225 -12.21 -17.38 15.44
C ASN A 225 -12.68 -17.52 13.99
#